data_1043d4d8e3e7622ecf19768338498384
#
_entry.id   1043d4d8e3e7622ecf19768338498384
#
_cell.length_a   1.000
_cell.length_b   1.000
_cell.length_c   1.000
_cell.angle_alpha   90.00
_cell.angle_beta   90.00
_cell.angle_gamma   90.00
#
_symmetry.space_group_name_H-M   'P 1'
#
loop_
_entity.id
_entity.type
_entity.pdbx_description
1 polymer ?
#
loop_
_entity_poly.entity_id
_entity_poly.type
_entity_poly.pdbx_seq_one_letter_code
_entity_poly.pdbx_strand_id
1 'polypeptide(L)'
;RKTVAAASATVSEGAAGDASRMHLQLAQPPPSDMIQLTLKDGVIGYDPATPILEGSIVLERGMRVGLLGPNGAGKSSLLKSISGQMPLIGGERILGDRVSLGVFGQDLAQYLPKESTCIQYVLDVARVDDPLMKDEMGRQALGALGITGPMALRKIGSLSGGEKARVALAAFVLQPRNCLLLDEPSNHLDVGAVQALTDGLQGWDGCLFAVSHNKGFCESLNPTHIIRVKNGKITMENCYGLTDDDFEHEVIVGDATAATAAAAAGAAAEEAVEEKELVAA
;
A
#
# COMPACT_ATOMS: atom_id res chain seq x y z
N ARG A 1 -40.34 -1.32 8.92
CA ARG A 1 -39.42 -1.94 9.88
C ARG A 1 -38.83 -3.18 9.21
N LYS A 2 -37.63 -3.07 8.64
CA LYS A 2 -36.81 -4.21 8.21
C LYS A 2 -35.54 -4.20 9.08
N THR A 3 -35.44 -5.23 9.86
CA THR A 3 -34.34 -5.54 10.78
C THR A 3 -33.13 -5.87 9.95
N VAL A 4 -32.03 -5.11 10.15
CA VAL A 4 -30.74 -5.43 9.61
C VAL A 4 -30.16 -6.54 10.48
N ALA A 5 -29.98 -7.72 9.91
CA ALA A 5 -29.37 -8.85 10.57
C ALA A 5 -27.86 -8.59 10.70
N ALA A 6 -27.38 -8.50 11.92
CA ALA A 6 -25.96 -8.53 12.24
C ALA A 6 -25.41 -9.91 11.88
N ALA A 7 -24.45 -9.97 10.98
CA ALA A 7 -23.71 -11.17 10.70
C ALA A 7 -22.78 -11.46 11.90
N SER A 8 -23.18 -12.43 12.73
CA SER A 8 -22.34 -12.98 13.78
C SER A 8 -21.23 -13.82 13.14
N ALA A 9 -19.99 -13.41 13.33
CA ALA A 9 -18.84 -14.24 13.00
C ALA A 9 -18.84 -15.49 13.89
N THR A 10 -19.05 -16.64 13.28
CA THR A 10 -18.87 -17.95 13.93
C THR A 10 -17.37 -18.20 14.11
N VAL A 11 -16.96 -18.22 15.37
CA VAL A 11 -15.64 -18.72 15.79
C VAL A 11 -15.62 -20.22 15.55
N SER A 12 -14.88 -20.68 14.56
CA SER A 12 -14.53 -22.10 14.44
C SER A 12 -13.35 -22.39 15.37
N GLU A 13 -13.64 -23.05 16.49
CA GLU A 13 -12.61 -23.76 17.28
C GLU A 13 -12.10 -24.95 16.44
N GLY A 14 -10.89 -24.81 15.89
CA GLY A 14 -10.24 -25.82 15.08
C GLY A 14 -8.77 -26.00 15.49
N ALA A 15 -8.53 -27.05 16.25
CA ALA A 15 -7.30 -27.83 16.38
C ALA A 15 -6.01 -27.08 16.81
N ALA A 16 -5.57 -27.40 18.02
CA ALA A 16 -4.19 -27.24 18.48
C ALA A 16 -3.23 -27.97 17.52
N GLY A 17 -2.44 -27.20 16.76
CA GLY A 17 -1.44 -27.81 15.87
C GLY A 17 -0.78 -26.90 14.85
N ASP A 18 -0.88 -25.56 14.93
CA ASP A 18 -0.05 -24.69 14.09
C ASP A 18 0.11 -23.29 14.72
N ALA A 19 0.81 -23.23 15.85
CA ALA A 19 0.97 -22.00 16.64
C ALA A 19 1.96 -20.97 16.04
N SER A 20 2.33 -21.09 14.75
CA SER A 20 3.32 -20.21 14.12
C SER A 20 2.83 -19.44 12.88
N ARG A 21 1.64 -19.70 12.37
CA ARG A 21 1.11 -18.92 11.23
C ARG A 21 0.38 -17.69 11.71
N MET A 22 0.89 -16.53 11.34
CA MET A 22 0.22 -15.26 11.54
C MET A 22 -0.99 -15.21 10.57
N HIS A 23 -2.20 -15.22 11.11
CA HIS A 23 -3.42 -15.05 10.31
C HIS A 23 -3.86 -13.59 10.37
N LEU A 24 -3.61 -12.86 9.32
CA LEU A 24 -4.01 -11.47 9.18
C LEU A 24 -5.32 -11.40 8.41
N GLN A 25 -6.31 -10.72 8.96
CA GLN A 25 -7.59 -10.50 8.30
C GLN A 25 -7.75 -9.02 7.98
N LEU A 26 -7.90 -8.68 6.70
CA LEU A 26 -8.15 -7.32 6.26
C LEU A 26 -9.63 -6.98 6.44
N ALA A 27 -9.90 -5.72 6.83
CA ALA A 27 -11.24 -5.17 6.78
C ALA A 27 -11.78 -5.21 5.34
N GLN A 28 -13.00 -5.71 5.18
CA GLN A 28 -13.60 -5.83 3.86
C GLN A 28 -13.89 -4.45 3.26
N PRO A 29 -13.77 -4.30 1.93
CA PRO A 29 -14.02 -3.02 1.27
C PRO A 29 -15.49 -2.60 1.44
N PRO A 30 -15.75 -1.33 1.78
CA PRO A 30 -17.11 -0.82 1.85
C PRO A 30 -17.75 -0.73 0.44
N PRO A 31 -19.06 -0.63 0.36
CA PRO A 31 -19.76 -0.46 -0.92
C PRO A 31 -19.28 0.81 -1.65
N SER A 32 -18.90 0.66 -2.91
CA SER A 32 -18.42 1.74 -3.79
C SER A 32 -18.76 1.43 -5.24
N ASP A 33 -18.44 2.34 -6.15
CA ASP A 33 -18.55 2.11 -7.59
C ASP A 33 -17.67 0.96 -8.08
N MET A 34 -17.98 0.41 -9.27
CA MET A 34 -17.15 -0.60 -9.93
C MET A 34 -15.80 -0.01 -10.31
N ILE A 35 -15.77 1.16 -10.94
CA ILE A 35 -14.55 1.90 -11.26
C ILE A 35 -14.06 2.56 -9.97
N GLN A 36 -12.89 2.12 -9.52
CA GLN A 36 -12.30 2.65 -8.29
C GLN A 36 -11.50 3.93 -8.57
N LEU A 37 -10.73 3.94 -9.66
CA LEU A 37 -9.92 5.06 -10.06
C LEU A 37 -9.68 5.07 -11.57
N THR A 38 -9.74 6.25 -12.18
CA THR A 38 -9.33 6.47 -13.56
C THR A 38 -8.24 7.55 -13.59
N LEU A 39 -7.11 7.22 -14.20
CA LEU A 39 -6.12 8.16 -14.66
C LEU A 39 -6.34 8.34 -16.16
N LYS A 40 -6.80 9.52 -16.60
CA LYS A 40 -7.09 9.81 -18.00
C LYS A 40 -6.03 10.76 -18.55
N ASP A 41 -5.30 10.31 -19.57
CA ASP A 41 -4.24 11.05 -20.24
C ASP A 41 -3.27 11.71 -19.25
N GLY A 42 -2.95 10.96 -18.19
CA GLY A 42 -2.13 11.46 -17.10
C GLY A 42 -0.70 11.72 -17.54
N VAL A 43 -0.21 12.92 -17.23
CA VAL A 43 1.19 13.32 -17.38
C VAL A 43 1.76 13.52 -15.99
N ILE A 44 2.79 12.73 -15.64
CA ILE A 44 3.37 12.62 -14.31
C ILE A 44 4.81 13.13 -14.35
N GLY A 45 5.19 13.95 -13.40
CA GLY A 45 6.55 14.48 -13.25
C GLY A 45 6.60 15.55 -12.18
N TYR A 46 7.80 15.99 -11.86
CA TYR A 46 8.04 17.07 -10.88
C TYR A 46 8.11 18.44 -11.53
N ASP A 47 8.43 18.49 -12.83
CA ASP A 47 8.54 19.72 -13.63
C ASP A 47 7.69 19.56 -14.89
N PRO A 48 6.82 20.53 -15.20
CA PRO A 48 6.04 20.54 -16.44
C PRO A 48 6.85 20.42 -17.72
N ALA A 49 8.11 20.88 -17.70
CA ALA A 49 9.00 20.81 -18.87
C ALA A 49 9.61 19.40 -19.05
N THR A 50 9.62 18.56 -18.01
CA THR A 50 10.26 17.26 -18.04
C THR A 50 9.33 16.18 -17.46
N PRO A 51 8.30 15.75 -18.22
CA PRO A 51 7.44 14.67 -17.78
C PRO A 51 8.21 13.36 -17.67
N ILE A 52 7.92 12.59 -16.62
CA ILE A 52 8.53 11.27 -16.34
C ILE A 52 7.72 10.18 -17.01
N LEU A 53 6.39 10.24 -16.91
CA LEU A 53 5.46 9.22 -17.37
C LEU A 53 4.21 9.84 -18.00
N GLU A 54 3.69 9.13 -19.00
CA GLU A 54 2.42 9.45 -19.65
C GLU A 54 1.59 8.18 -19.85
N GLY A 55 0.28 8.31 -19.64
CA GLY A 55 -0.64 7.21 -19.95
C GLY A 55 -1.97 7.31 -19.25
N SER A 56 -2.81 6.32 -19.53
CA SER A 56 -4.14 6.17 -18.95
C SER A 56 -4.28 4.81 -18.27
N ILE A 57 -4.97 4.79 -17.11
CA ILE A 57 -5.20 3.60 -16.31
C ILE A 57 -6.64 3.63 -15.82
N VAL A 58 -7.30 2.47 -15.81
CA VAL A 58 -8.58 2.27 -15.15
C VAL A 58 -8.44 1.14 -14.15
N LEU A 59 -8.71 1.42 -12.89
CA LEU A 59 -8.71 0.44 -11.82
C LEU A 59 -10.14 0.11 -11.42
N GLU A 60 -10.50 -1.16 -11.48
CA GLU A 60 -11.84 -1.65 -11.14
C GLU A 60 -11.79 -2.51 -9.88
N ARG A 61 -12.94 -2.65 -9.23
CA ARG A 61 -13.12 -3.53 -8.08
C ARG A 61 -12.72 -4.97 -8.43
N GLY A 62 -11.98 -5.61 -7.54
CA GLY A 62 -11.50 -6.97 -7.72
C GLY A 62 -10.27 -7.11 -8.62
N MET A 63 -9.82 -6.03 -9.28
CA MET A 63 -8.54 -6.07 -10.01
C MET A 63 -7.37 -6.23 -9.06
N ARG A 64 -6.41 -7.03 -9.49
CA ARG A 64 -5.11 -7.21 -8.83
C ARG A 64 -4.03 -6.81 -9.82
N VAL A 65 -3.44 -5.66 -9.60
CA VAL A 65 -2.55 -5.00 -10.55
C VAL A 65 -1.12 -5.01 -10.03
N GLY A 66 -0.21 -5.62 -10.78
CA GLY A 66 1.23 -5.51 -10.55
C GLY A 66 1.83 -4.37 -11.36
N LEU A 67 2.61 -3.50 -10.74
CA LEU A 67 3.37 -2.45 -11.43
C LEU A 67 4.82 -2.89 -11.61
N LEU A 68 5.22 -3.07 -12.86
CA LEU A 68 6.52 -3.57 -13.27
C LEU A 68 7.29 -2.53 -14.09
N GLY A 69 8.60 -2.58 -13.99
CA GLY A 69 9.51 -1.71 -14.74
C GLY A 69 10.84 -1.50 -14.03
N PRO A 70 11.85 -1.00 -14.73
CA PRO A 70 13.18 -0.83 -14.17
C PRO A 70 13.23 0.19 -13.02
N ASN A 71 14.32 0.15 -12.25
CA ASN A 71 14.56 1.15 -11.22
C ASN A 71 14.70 2.54 -11.85
N GLY A 72 14.12 3.55 -11.20
CA GLY A 72 14.12 4.91 -11.74
C GLY A 72 13.10 5.19 -12.84
N ALA A 73 12.32 4.19 -13.28
CA ALA A 73 11.32 4.36 -14.33
C ALA A 73 10.10 5.22 -13.91
N GLY A 74 10.01 5.66 -12.66
CA GLY A 74 8.90 6.47 -12.18
C GLY A 74 7.76 5.69 -11.51
N LYS A 75 7.97 4.43 -11.09
CA LYS A 75 6.93 3.61 -10.43
C LYS A 75 6.37 4.28 -9.18
N SER A 76 7.22 4.76 -8.29
CA SER A 76 6.77 5.47 -7.07
C SER A 76 6.10 6.80 -7.39
N SER A 77 6.54 7.52 -8.43
CA SER A 77 5.86 8.73 -8.89
C SER A 77 4.45 8.43 -9.41
N LEU A 78 4.28 7.34 -10.17
CA LEU A 78 2.96 6.88 -10.60
C LEU A 78 2.08 6.54 -9.40
N LEU A 79 2.60 5.80 -8.42
CA LEU A 79 1.85 5.45 -7.23
C LEU A 79 1.45 6.69 -6.40
N LYS A 80 2.39 7.64 -6.21
CA LYS A 80 2.11 8.93 -5.55
C LYS A 80 1.05 9.74 -6.30
N SER A 81 1.05 9.74 -7.64
CA SER A 81 0.03 10.42 -8.45
C SER A 81 -1.33 9.72 -8.37
N ILE A 82 -1.36 8.39 -8.42
CA ILE A 82 -2.58 7.59 -8.25
C ILE A 82 -3.17 7.81 -6.84
N SER A 83 -2.34 7.84 -5.80
CA SER A 83 -2.79 8.10 -4.42
C SER A 83 -3.24 9.54 -4.18
N GLY A 84 -2.85 10.47 -5.04
CA GLY A 84 -3.13 11.91 -4.90
C GLY A 84 -2.10 12.65 -4.06
N GLN A 85 -1.02 12.00 -3.66
CA GLN A 85 0.10 12.63 -2.93
C GLN A 85 0.96 13.53 -3.83
N MET A 86 0.96 13.26 -5.14
CA MET A 86 1.64 14.08 -6.14
C MET A 86 0.63 14.56 -7.21
N PRO A 87 0.57 15.87 -7.50
CA PRO A 87 -0.31 16.38 -8.54
C PRO A 87 0.15 15.90 -9.92
N LEU A 88 -0.79 15.80 -10.85
CA LEU A 88 -0.50 15.57 -12.26
C LEU A 88 -0.04 16.88 -12.91
N ILE A 89 0.88 16.79 -13.86
CA ILE A 89 1.26 17.89 -14.75
C ILE A 89 0.16 18.12 -15.81
N GLY A 90 -0.46 17.04 -16.27
CA GLY A 90 -1.54 17.05 -17.24
C GLY A 90 -2.45 15.86 -17.11
N GLY A 91 -3.59 15.89 -17.79
CA GLY A 91 -4.60 14.85 -17.66
C GLY A 91 -5.46 14.99 -16.40
N GLU A 92 -6.17 13.94 -16.06
CA GLU A 92 -7.14 13.96 -14.98
C GLU A 92 -7.08 12.66 -14.16
N ARG A 93 -7.19 12.81 -12.83
CA ARG A 93 -7.36 11.70 -11.87
C ARG A 93 -8.77 11.74 -11.30
N ILE A 94 -9.55 10.71 -11.58
CA ILE A 94 -10.94 10.60 -11.16
C ILE A 94 -11.08 9.42 -10.20
N LEU A 95 -11.60 9.67 -9.01
CA LEU A 95 -12.02 8.62 -8.07
C LEU A 95 -13.49 8.28 -8.29
N GLY A 96 -13.83 7.01 -8.21
CA GLY A 96 -15.21 6.56 -8.18
C GLY A 96 -15.95 7.03 -6.93
N ASP A 97 -17.27 7.02 -6.97
CA ASP A 97 -18.10 7.43 -5.84
C ASP A 97 -17.86 6.51 -4.63
N ARG A 98 -17.70 7.13 -3.47
CA ARG A 98 -17.46 6.45 -2.19
C ARG A 98 -16.22 5.56 -2.18
N VAL A 99 -15.26 5.79 -3.06
CA VAL A 99 -13.99 5.07 -3.07
C VAL A 99 -13.04 5.67 -2.06
N SER A 100 -12.51 4.81 -1.18
CA SER A 100 -11.44 5.14 -0.25
C SER A 100 -10.17 4.37 -0.62
N LEU A 101 -9.04 5.08 -0.67
CA LEU A 101 -7.74 4.51 -0.95
C LEU A 101 -6.98 4.22 0.35
N GLY A 102 -6.34 3.06 0.43
CA GLY A 102 -5.34 2.75 1.45
C GLY A 102 -3.95 2.72 0.81
N VAL A 103 -2.99 3.44 1.38
CA VAL A 103 -1.61 3.44 0.89
C VAL A 103 -0.72 2.83 1.95
N PHE A 104 -0.02 1.76 1.58
CA PHE A 104 1.04 1.16 2.41
C PHE A 104 2.38 1.44 1.72
N GLY A 105 3.02 2.54 2.15
CA GLY A 105 4.28 3.01 1.58
C GLY A 105 5.49 2.62 2.43
N GLN A 106 6.67 2.80 1.86
CA GLN A 106 7.96 2.46 2.48
C GLN A 106 8.19 3.18 3.82
N ASP A 107 7.69 4.40 3.97
CA ASP A 107 8.01 5.27 5.10
C ASP A 107 7.00 5.22 6.25
N LEU A 108 5.90 4.47 6.12
CA LEU A 108 4.86 4.42 7.15
C LEU A 108 5.39 4.11 8.55
N ALA A 109 6.41 3.25 8.66
CA ALA A 109 7.02 2.90 9.94
C ALA A 109 7.84 4.04 10.56
N GLN A 110 8.29 5.03 9.77
CA GLN A 110 9.13 6.14 10.24
C GLN A 110 8.29 7.23 10.91
N TYR A 111 7.06 7.44 10.43
CA TYR A 111 6.16 8.51 10.90
C TYR A 111 5.25 8.09 12.07
N LEU A 112 5.46 6.89 12.62
CA LEU A 112 4.67 6.45 13.76
C LEU A 112 4.91 7.30 15.01
N PRO A 113 3.86 7.65 15.79
CA PRO A 113 3.97 8.46 17.00
C PRO A 113 4.77 7.73 18.08
N LYS A 114 5.97 8.22 18.40
CA LYS A 114 6.94 7.52 19.26
C LYS A 114 6.43 7.34 20.72
N GLU A 115 5.58 8.25 21.20
CA GLU A 115 5.07 8.25 22.57
C GLU A 115 3.84 7.37 22.77
N SER A 116 3.09 7.07 21.73
CA SER A 116 1.92 6.19 21.78
C SER A 116 2.34 4.73 22.00
N THR A 117 1.48 3.96 22.65
CA THR A 117 1.65 2.49 22.69
C THR A 117 1.18 1.87 21.38
N CYS A 118 1.66 0.65 21.06
CA CYS A 118 1.26 -0.03 19.83
C CYS A 118 -0.26 -0.18 19.73
N ILE A 119 -0.91 -0.63 20.80
CA ILE A 119 -2.36 -0.82 20.80
C ILE A 119 -3.13 0.50 20.69
N GLN A 120 -2.67 1.56 21.38
CA GLN A 120 -3.31 2.86 21.30
C GLN A 120 -3.28 3.41 19.87
N TYR A 121 -2.11 3.39 19.23
CA TYR A 121 -1.97 3.85 17.86
C TYR A 121 -2.88 3.08 16.88
N VAL A 122 -2.88 1.75 16.96
CA VAL A 122 -3.71 0.91 16.09
C VAL A 122 -5.19 1.22 16.26
N LEU A 123 -5.65 1.40 17.50
CA LEU A 123 -7.04 1.74 17.77
C LEU A 123 -7.39 3.17 17.37
N ASP A 124 -6.50 4.14 17.59
CA ASP A 124 -6.73 5.53 17.19
C ASP A 124 -6.91 5.63 15.67
N VAL A 125 -6.07 4.92 14.89
CA VAL A 125 -6.18 4.87 13.42
C VAL A 125 -7.47 4.17 12.99
N ALA A 126 -7.79 3.01 13.56
CA ALA A 126 -8.98 2.24 13.18
C ALA A 126 -10.29 2.97 13.53
N ARG A 127 -10.31 3.70 14.64
CA ARG A 127 -11.49 4.45 15.10
C ARG A 127 -11.80 5.71 14.30
N VAL A 128 -10.92 6.14 13.42
CA VAL A 128 -11.23 7.20 12.45
C VAL A 128 -12.38 6.75 11.52
N ASP A 129 -12.33 5.50 11.07
CA ASP A 129 -13.34 4.94 10.14
C ASP A 129 -14.48 4.21 10.90
N ASP A 130 -14.18 3.59 12.05
CA ASP A 130 -15.15 2.92 12.93
C ASP A 130 -14.99 3.36 14.40
N PRO A 131 -15.69 4.41 14.83
CA PRO A 131 -15.59 4.92 16.22
C PRO A 131 -15.98 3.89 17.30
N LEU A 132 -16.68 2.80 16.94
CA LEU A 132 -17.09 1.73 17.84
C LEU A 132 -16.13 0.53 17.83
N MET A 133 -14.99 0.63 17.13
CA MET A 133 -13.97 -0.42 17.08
C MET A 133 -13.57 -0.86 18.48
N LYS A 134 -13.71 -2.16 18.73
CA LYS A 134 -13.37 -2.78 20.02
C LYS A 134 -11.86 -2.95 20.16
N ASP A 135 -11.35 -2.78 21.39
CA ASP A 135 -9.93 -3.00 21.70
C ASP A 135 -9.43 -4.39 21.32
N GLU A 136 -10.32 -5.38 21.37
CA GLU A 136 -10.00 -6.76 21.01
C GLU A 136 -9.57 -6.89 19.55
N MET A 137 -10.19 -6.16 18.62
CA MET A 137 -9.83 -6.18 17.20
C MET A 137 -8.40 -5.66 16.98
N GLY A 138 -8.03 -4.57 17.65
CA GLY A 138 -6.67 -4.05 17.62
C GLY A 138 -5.64 -5.04 18.19
N ARG A 139 -5.99 -5.73 19.29
CA ARG A 139 -5.14 -6.77 19.87
C ARG A 139 -5.01 -7.99 18.95
N GLN A 140 -6.07 -8.39 18.27
CA GLN A 140 -6.05 -9.50 17.32
C GLN A 140 -5.16 -9.17 16.12
N ALA A 141 -5.28 -7.97 15.53
CA ALA A 141 -4.46 -7.53 14.41
C ALA A 141 -2.96 -7.46 14.80
N LEU A 142 -2.65 -6.90 15.96
CA LEU A 142 -1.28 -6.89 16.50
C LEU A 142 -0.77 -8.31 16.77
N GLY A 143 -1.61 -9.15 17.38
CA GLY A 143 -1.28 -10.54 17.69
C GLY A 143 -1.00 -11.38 16.45
N ALA A 144 -1.79 -11.18 15.38
CA ALA A 144 -1.59 -11.82 14.08
C ALA A 144 -0.21 -11.48 13.47
N LEU A 145 0.36 -10.35 13.86
CA LEU A 145 1.70 -9.90 13.44
C LEU A 145 2.77 -10.12 14.53
N GLY A 146 2.50 -10.94 15.54
CA GLY A 146 3.45 -11.29 16.58
C GLY A 146 3.70 -10.21 17.64
N ILE A 147 2.91 -9.13 17.66
CA ILE A 147 2.95 -8.07 18.69
C ILE A 147 1.96 -8.45 19.80
N THR A 148 2.35 -9.31 20.73
CA THR A 148 1.45 -9.88 21.74
C THR A 148 1.75 -9.40 23.17
N GLY A 149 0.77 -9.54 24.06
CA GLY A 149 0.90 -9.33 25.50
C GLY A 149 1.52 -7.99 25.87
N PRO A 150 2.60 -7.98 26.70
CA PRO A 150 3.25 -6.73 27.15
C PRO A 150 3.83 -5.90 25.99
N MET A 151 4.16 -6.52 24.85
CA MET A 151 4.71 -5.83 23.69
C MET A 151 3.70 -4.85 23.07
N ALA A 152 2.41 -5.20 23.05
CA ALA A 152 1.35 -4.32 22.58
C ALA A 152 1.21 -3.04 23.41
N LEU A 153 1.68 -3.05 24.66
CA LEU A 153 1.66 -1.91 25.58
C LEU A 153 2.96 -1.09 25.55
N ARG A 154 3.97 -1.51 24.81
CA ARG A 154 5.24 -0.77 24.69
C ARG A 154 5.04 0.49 23.83
N LYS A 155 5.80 1.52 24.14
CA LYS A 155 5.87 2.74 23.29
C LYS A 155 6.52 2.40 21.96
N ILE A 156 5.94 2.93 20.88
CA ILE A 156 6.41 2.73 19.51
C ILE A 156 7.86 3.18 19.33
N GLY A 157 8.26 4.26 20.02
CA GLY A 157 9.64 4.75 19.99
C GLY A 157 10.70 3.73 20.41
N SER A 158 10.34 2.74 21.26
CA SER A 158 11.24 1.69 21.75
C SER A 158 11.31 0.44 20.85
N LEU A 159 10.56 0.40 19.76
CA LEU A 159 10.49 -0.72 18.85
C LEU A 159 11.60 -0.69 17.79
N SER A 160 12.00 -1.87 17.33
CA SER A 160 12.85 -2.02 16.14
C SER A 160 12.09 -1.60 14.87
N GLY A 161 12.81 -1.37 13.76
CA GLY A 161 12.19 -1.01 12.48
C GLY A 161 11.16 -2.04 11.98
N GLY A 162 11.47 -3.34 12.07
CA GLY A 162 10.55 -4.41 11.70
C GLY A 162 9.32 -4.50 12.62
N GLU A 163 9.48 -4.27 13.93
CA GLU A 163 8.34 -4.19 14.86
C GLU A 163 7.44 -3.01 14.54
N LYS A 164 8.01 -1.84 14.21
CA LYS A 164 7.26 -0.66 13.77
C LYS A 164 6.48 -0.93 12.48
N ALA A 165 7.12 -1.58 11.51
CA ALA A 165 6.45 -1.94 10.25
C ALA A 165 5.25 -2.87 10.50
N ARG A 166 5.36 -3.83 11.43
CA ARG A 166 4.25 -4.71 11.82
C ARG A 166 3.13 -3.97 12.54
N VAL A 167 3.45 -2.99 13.38
CA VAL A 167 2.45 -2.11 14.01
C VAL A 167 1.74 -1.26 12.96
N ALA A 168 2.48 -0.67 12.00
CA ALA A 168 1.89 0.07 10.89
C ALA A 168 0.96 -0.80 10.05
N LEU A 169 1.38 -2.04 9.75
CA LEU A 169 0.55 -3.01 9.02
C LEU A 169 -0.72 -3.38 9.81
N ALA A 170 -0.63 -3.59 11.13
CA ALA A 170 -1.80 -3.87 11.96
C ALA A 170 -2.83 -2.73 11.90
N ALA A 171 -2.37 -1.47 11.95
CA ALA A 171 -3.24 -0.32 11.81
C ALA A 171 -3.85 -0.23 10.40
N PHE A 172 -3.05 -0.50 9.37
CA PHE A 172 -3.47 -0.45 7.97
C PHE A 172 -4.59 -1.45 7.64
N VAL A 173 -4.48 -2.69 8.10
CA VAL A 173 -5.45 -3.76 7.75
C VAL A 173 -6.81 -3.59 8.42
N LEU A 174 -6.90 -2.84 9.51
CA LEU A 174 -8.16 -2.55 10.19
C LEU A 174 -8.96 -1.43 9.52
N GLN A 175 -8.37 -0.69 8.61
CA GLN A 175 -9.05 0.36 7.88
C GLN A 175 -9.82 -0.23 6.69
N PRO A 176 -11.15 -0.05 6.60
CA PRO A 176 -11.91 -0.51 5.45
C PRO A 176 -11.62 0.39 4.23
N ARG A 177 -10.96 -0.17 3.23
CA ARG A 177 -10.57 0.52 2.00
C ARG A 177 -11.10 -0.22 0.77
N ASN A 178 -11.35 0.51 -0.31
CA ASN A 178 -11.82 -0.06 -1.57
C ASN A 178 -10.67 -0.43 -2.50
N CYS A 179 -9.60 0.35 -2.46
CA CYS A 179 -8.41 0.13 -3.25
C CYS A 179 -7.16 0.25 -2.37
N LEU A 180 -6.30 -0.76 -2.38
CA LEU A 180 -5.04 -0.79 -1.67
C LEU A 180 -3.89 -0.54 -2.63
N LEU A 181 -3.05 0.42 -2.29
CA LEU A 181 -1.83 0.77 -3.01
C LEU A 181 -0.64 0.35 -2.13
N LEU A 182 0.12 -0.65 -2.58
CA LEU A 182 1.25 -1.19 -1.84
C LEU A 182 2.56 -0.81 -2.55
N ASP A 183 3.43 -0.06 -1.87
CA ASP A 183 4.75 0.33 -2.37
C ASP A 183 5.83 -0.47 -1.65
N GLU A 184 6.40 -1.46 -2.33
CA GLU A 184 7.47 -2.33 -1.84
C GLU A 184 7.23 -2.90 -0.42
N PRO A 185 6.06 -3.49 -0.14
CA PRO A 185 5.69 -3.88 1.22
C PRO A 185 6.62 -4.94 1.81
N SER A 186 7.29 -5.73 0.97
CA SER A 186 8.24 -6.77 1.39
C SER A 186 9.56 -6.22 1.95
N ASN A 187 9.93 -4.97 1.68
CA ASN A 187 11.24 -4.44 2.07
C ASN A 187 11.40 -4.21 3.58
N HIS A 188 10.28 -3.98 4.29
CA HIS A 188 10.28 -3.62 5.71
C HIS A 188 9.60 -4.65 6.60
N LEU A 189 9.06 -5.72 6.02
CA LEU A 189 8.39 -6.80 6.73
C LEU A 189 9.30 -8.05 6.74
N ASP A 190 9.26 -8.79 7.82
CA ASP A 190 9.86 -10.12 7.84
C ASP A 190 9.03 -11.13 7.02
N VAL A 191 9.62 -12.28 6.71
CA VAL A 191 8.98 -13.31 5.87
C VAL A 191 7.61 -13.72 6.41
N GLY A 192 7.46 -13.80 7.74
CA GLY A 192 6.19 -14.16 8.38
C GLY A 192 5.11 -13.09 8.17
N ALA A 193 5.45 -11.80 8.31
CA ALA A 193 4.53 -10.70 8.10
C ALA A 193 4.16 -10.54 6.61
N VAL A 194 5.11 -10.77 5.68
CA VAL A 194 4.84 -10.80 4.24
C VAL A 194 3.86 -11.93 3.91
N GLN A 195 4.07 -13.12 4.45
CA GLN A 195 3.16 -14.25 4.24
C GLN A 195 1.76 -13.96 4.81
N ALA A 196 1.69 -13.41 6.04
CA ALA A 196 0.41 -13.04 6.65
C ALA A 196 -0.34 -12.00 5.81
N LEU A 197 0.36 -10.98 5.29
CA LEU A 197 -0.22 -9.99 4.38
C LEU A 197 -0.75 -10.65 3.10
N THR A 198 0.04 -11.51 2.48
CA THR A 198 -0.33 -12.23 1.26
C THR A 198 -1.57 -13.09 1.49
N ASP A 199 -1.60 -13.88 2.56
CA ASP A 199 -2.73 -14.75 2.91
C ASP A 199 -4.00 -13.91 3.16
N GLY A 200 -3.87 -12.79 3.87
CA GLY A 200 -4.98 -11.87 4.12
C GLY A 200 -5.53 -11.20 2.85
N LEU A 201 -4.65 -10.91 1.89
CA LEU A 201 -5.03 -10.32 0.61
C LEU A 201 -5.72 -11.33 -0.33
N GLN A 202 -5.51 -12.64 -0.18
CA GLN A 202 -6.17 -13.64 -1.04
C GLN A 202 -7.69 -13.63 -0.93
N GLY A 203 -8.23 -13.40 0.27
CA GLY A 203 -9.67 -13.34 0.53
C GLY A 203 -10.27 -11.93 0.49
N TRP A 204 -9.53 -10.94 0.02
CA TRP A 204 -9.96 -9.56 0.02
C TRP A 204 -10.50 -9.13 -1.37
N ASP A 205 -11.72 -8.58 -1.41
CA ASP A 205 -12.49 -8.33 -2.64
C ASP A 205 -12.31 -6.93 -3.26
N GLY A 206 -11.41 -6.11 -2.72
CA GLY A 206 -11.13 -4.78 -3.24
C GLY A 206 -10.17 -4.77 -4.44
N CYS A 207 -9.84 -3.56 -4.91
CA CYS A 207 -8.82 -3.35 -5.92
C CYS A 207 -7.43 -3.32 -5.26
N LEU A 208 -6.51 -4.11 -5.77
CA LEU A 208 -5.13 -4.15 -5.30
C LEU A 208 -4.19 -3.62 -6.40
N PHE A 209 -3.34 -2.66 -6.04
CA PHE A 209 -2.27 -2.14 -6.87
C PHE A 209 -0.96 -2.27 -6.10
N ALA A 210 -0.04 -3.10 -6.58
CA ALA A 210 1.20 -3.40 -5.87
C ALA A 210 2.43 -3.13 -6.74
N VAL A 211 3.40 -2.46 -6.14
CA VAL A 211 4.76 -2.31 -6.66
C VAL A 211 5.65 -3.24 -5.86
N SER A 212 6.37 -4.15 -6.50
CA SER A 212 7.40 -4.94 -5.84
C SER A 212 8.40 -5.50 -6.83
N HIS A 213 9.65 -5.60 -6.40
CA HIS A 213 10.72 -6.29 -7.10
C HIS A 213 10.82 -7.76 -6.71
N ASN A 214 10.05 -8.21 -5.75
CA ASN A 214 10.01 -9.61 -5.33
C ASN A 214 9.00 -10.39 -6.17
N LYS A 215 9.51 -11.21 -7.12
CA LYS A 215 8.69 -12.04 -8.00
C LYS A 215 7.74 -12.93 -7.22
N GLY A 216 8.21 -13.63 -6.20
CA GLY A 216 7.40 -14.55 -5.39
C GLY A 216 6.24 -13.82 -4.69
N PHE A 217 6.48 -12.59 -4.20
CA PHE A 217 5.41 -11.76 -3.65
C PHE A 217 4.40 -11.37 -4.73
N CYS A 218 4.86 -10.89 -5.89
CA CYS A 218 3.97 -10.53 -7.00
C CYS A 218 3.12 -11.70 -7.47
N GLU A 219 3.71 -12.89 -7.64
CA GLU A 219 3.00 -14.11 -8.01
C GLU A 219 1.96 -14.52 -6.97
N SER A 220 2.28 -14.39 -5.68
CA SER A 220 1.39 -14.74 -4.58
C SER A 220 0.15 -13.84 -4.49
N LEU A 221 0.20 -12.64 -5.06
CA LEU A 221 -0.95 -11.76 -5.17
C LEU A 221 -1.94 -12.19 -6.26
N ASN A 222 -1.60 -13.16 -7.11
CA ASN A 222 -2.42 -13.60 -8.25
C ASN A 222 -2.86 -12.43 -9.14
N PRO A 223 -1.95 -11.68 -9.76
CA PRO A 223 -2.29 -10.49 -10.50
C PRO A 223 -3.20 -10.81 -11.69
N THR A 224 -4.25 -10.02 -11.87
CA THR A 224 -5.14 -10.09 -13.03
C THR A 224 -4.65 -9.20 -14.16
N HIS A 225 -3.92 -8.14 -13.83
CA HIS A 225 -3.38 -7.16 -14.76
C HIS A 225 -1.95 -6.77 -14.38
N ILE A 226 -1.21 -6.34 -15.39
CA ILE A 226 0.14 -5.79 -15.23
C ILE A 226 0.16 -4.40 -15.84
N ILE A 227 0.75 -3.46 -15.12
CA ILE A 227 1.13 -2.16 -15.65
C ILE A 227 2.64 -2.18 -15.87
N ARG A 228 3.04 -1.89 -17.11
CA ARG A 228 4.45 -1.72 -17.46
C ARG A 228 4.78 -0.27 -17.66
N VAL A 229 5.89 0.12 -17.08
CA VAL A 229 6.47 1.45 -17.25
C VAL A 229 7.75 1.30 -18.06
N LYS A 230 7.71 1.75 -19.32
CA LYS A 230 8.86 1.69 -20.23
C LYS A 230 8.92 2.94 -21.10
N ASN A 231 10.10 3.54 -21.23
CA ASN A 231 10.34 4.73 -22.08
C ASN A 231 9.37 5.88 -21.82
N GLY A 232 9.07 6.17 -20.57
CA GLY A 232 8.16 7.25 -20.19
C GLY A 232 6.68 6.96 -20.42
N LYS A 233 6.31 5.76 -20.85
CA LYS A 233 4.93 5.39 -21.13
C LYS A 233 4.41 4.35 -20.15
N ILE A 234 3.13 4.46 -19.85
CA ILE A 234 2.36 3.54 -19.02
C ILE A 234 1.50 2.68 -19.96
N THR A 235 1.64 1.37 -19.86
CA THR A 235 0.78 0.41 -20.57
C THR A 235 0.15 -0.55 -19.58
N MET A 236 -1.13 -0.85 -19.73
CA MET A 236 -1.86 -1.80 -18.89
C MET A 236 -2.33 -2.97 -19.74
N GLU A 237 -2.08 -4.18 -19.30
CA GLU A 237 -2.43 -5.41 -20.01
C GLU A 237 -2.92 -6.49 -19.04
N ASN A 238 -3.64 -7.50 -19.57
CA ASN A 238 -4.02 -8.66 -18.76
C ASN A 238 -2.78 -9.47 -18.37
N CYS A 239 -2.74 -9.98 -17.15
CA CYS A 239 -1.70 -10.87 -16.68
C CYS A 239 -2.03 -12.32 -17.02
N TYR A 240 -1.19 -12.97 -17.81
CA TYR A 240 -1.28 -14.41 -18.12
C TYR A 240 -0.19 -15.23 -17.43
N GLY A 241 0.60 -14.59 -16.57
CA GLY A 241 1.71 -15.14 -15.82
C GLY A 241 2.86 -14.13 -15.77
N LEU A 242 3.70 -14.24 -14.73
CA LEU A 242 4.89 -13.42 -14.56
C LEU A 242 6.11 -14.23 -15.00
N THR A 243 7.00 -13.61 -15.76
CA THR A 243 8.26 -14.20 -16.23
C THR A 243 9.45 -13.63 -15.45
N ASP A 244 10.62 -14.23 -15.56
CA ASP A 244 11.83 -13.69 -14.95
C ASP A 244 12.23 -12.36 -15.60
N ASP A 245 12.02 -12.23 -16.90
CA ASP A 245 12.27 -10.99 -17.66
C ASP A 245 11.50 -9.79 -17.12
N ASP A 246 10.36 -10.00 -16.47
CA ASP A 246 9.56 -8.94 -15.85
C ASP A 246 10.25 -8.31 -14.64
N PHE A 247 11.21 -9.02 -14.05
CA PHE A 247 11.97 -8.62 -12.86
C PHE A 247 13.45 -8.41 -13.16
N GLU A 248 13.92 -8.77 -14.35
CA GLU A 248 15.28 -8.45 -14.77
C GLU A 248 15.40 -6.94 -14.98
N HIS A 249 16.35 -6.33 -14.28
CA HIS A 249 16.65 -4.93 -14.42
C HIS A 249 17.43 -4.73 -15.73
N GLU A 250 16.75 -4.33 -16.80
CA GLU A 250 17.46 -3.69 -17.91
C GLU A 250 18.24 -2.51 -17.33
N VAL A 251 19.55 -2.64 -17.22
CA VAL A 251 20.45 -1.52 -16.96
C VAL A 251 20.25 -0.58 -18.14
N ILE A 252 19.53 0.52 -17.94
CA ILE A 252 19.41 1.58 -18.94
C ILE A 252 20.82 2.14 -19.09
N VAL A 253 21.56 1.63 -20.07
CA VAL A 253 22.80 2.23 -20.56
C VAL A 253 22.37 3.38 -21.47
N GLY A 254 22.01 4.50 -20.86
CA GLY A 254 21.58 5.71 -21.54
C GLY A 254 21.41 6.85 -20.54
N ASP A 255 22.40 7.73 -20.52
CA ASP A 255 22.47 9.00 -19.77
C ASP A 255 22.25 8.96 -18.25
N ALA A 256 23.28 8.58 -17.55
CA ALA A 256 23.44 8.70 -16.09
C ALA A 256 23.26 10.16 -15.56
N THR A 257 23.17 11.16 -16.42
CA THR A 257 22.99 12.57 -16.07
C THR A 257 21.53 12.94 -15.78
N ALA A 258 20.55 12.34 -16.48
CA ALA A 258 19.15 12.69 -16.28
C ALA A 258 18.55 12.01 -15.04
N ALA A 259 18.91 10.73 -14.78
CA ALA A 259 18.41 10.00 -13.62
C ALA A 259 18.98 10.54 -12.28
N THR A 260 20.23 10.98 -12.27
CA THR A 260 20.85 11.59 -11.08
C THR A 260 20.29 12.99 -10.81
N ALA A 261 19.96 13.75 -11.85
CA ALA A 261 19.31 15.05 -11.71
C ALA A 261 17.86 14.92 -11.19
N ALA A 262 17.11 13.91 -11.65
CA ALA A 262 15.75 13.67 -11.17
C ALA A 262 15.72 13.20 -9.71
N ALA A 263 16.64 12.34 -9.29
CA ALA A 263 16.77 11.89 -7.91
C ALA A 263 17.22 13.02 -6.97
N ALA A 264 18.14 13.89 -7.41
CA ALA A 264 18.58 15.05 -6.65
C ALA A 264 17.50 16.14 -6.54
N ALA A 265 16.69 16.33 -7.60
CA ALA A 265 15.57 17.26 -7.57
C ALA A 265 14.42 16.76 -6.66
N GLY A 266 14.19 15.44 -6.60
CA GLY A 266 13.23 14.83 -5.68
C GLY A 266 13.61 15.03 -4.21
N ALA A 267 14.87 14.78 -3.85
CA ALA A 267 15.37 14.96 -2.50
C ALA A 267 15.33 16.44 -2.05
N ALA A 268 15.69 17.36 -2.94
CA ALA A 268 15.63 18.80 -2.66
C ALA A 268 14.18 19.33 -2.50
N ALA A 269 13.22 18.71 -3.21
CA ALA A 269 11.81 19.09 -3.07
C ALA A 269 11.21 18.58 -1.76
N GLU A 270 11.61 17.42 -1.27
CA GLU A 270 11.22 16.88 0.03
C GLU A 270 11.76 17.73 1.18
N GLU A 271 13.06 18.14 1.15
CA GLU A 271 13.63 19.06 2.15
C GLU A 271 12.92 20.43 2.17
N ALA A 272 12.54 20.97 1.00
CA ALA A 272 11.85 22.25 0.93
C ALA A 272 10.40 22.22 1.45
N VAL A 273 9.75 21.06 1.45
CA VAL A 273 8.42 20.86 2.05
C VAL A 273 8.53 20.74 3.58
N GLU A 274 9.53 19.98 4.08
CA GLU A 274 9.78 19.87 5.51
C GLU A 274 10.15 21.23 6.15
N GLU A 275 10.97 22.05 5.45
CA GLU A 275 11.34 23.38 5.96
C GLU A 275 10.16 24.36 6.02
N LYS A 276 9.20 24.24 5.08
CA LYS A 276 7.97 25.05 5.10
C LYS A 276 6.97 24.63 6.17
N GLU A 277 6.87 23.35 6.48
CA GLU A 277 6.02 22.88 7.59
C GLU A 277 6.62 23.22 8.96
N LEU A 278 7.96 23.24 9.08
CA LEU A 278 8.64 23.63 10.32
C LEU A 278 8.52 25.13 10.62
N VAL A 279 8.36 25.98 9.61
CA VAL A 279 8.19 27.44 9.75
C VAL A 279 6.73 27.83 10.01
N ALA A 280 5.77 26.94 9.75
CA ALA A 280 4.34 27.17 9.92
C ALA A 280 3.76 26.63 11.25
N ALA A 281 4.58 25.99 12.10
CA ALA A 281 4.24 25.49 13.44
C ALA A 281 4.90 26.36 14.52
#